data_7431bbe578044518329fd11a2f45e51b
#
_entry.id   7431bbe578044518329fd11a2f45e51b
#
_cell.length_a   1.000
_cell.length_b   1.000
_cell.length_c   1.000
_cell.angle_alpha   90.00
_cell.angle_beta   90.00
_cell.angle_gamma   90.00
#
_symmetry.space_group_name_H-M   'P 1'
#
loop_
_entity.id
_entity.type
_entity.pdbx_description
1 polymer ?
#
loop_
_entity_poly.entity_id
_entity_poly.type
_entity_poly.pdbx_seq_one_letter_code
_entity_poly.pdbx_strand_id
1 'polypeptide(L)'
;MRFESKIDWWIPVLLFGGLSAGSLAWAIDAERPWSDGVGLCFGWALSVWIMLQTYYEFRGEYLLIRCGPFWRKLLIQDIDSVEPTRNPLASMALSLDRIAIKTRSGSRVMISPSDKARFLKELAKKKGPEGPKLP
;
A
#
# COMPACT_ATOMS: atom_id res chain seq x y z
N MET A 1 10.75 13.78 1.25
CA MET A 1 11.45 12.52 0.90
C MET A 1 10.41 11.47 0.59
N ARG A 2 10.50 10.87 -0.58
CA ARG A 2 9.54 9.88 -1.08
C ARG A 2 10.15 8.48 -1.01
N PHE A 3 9.37 7.52 -0.50
CA PHE A 3 9.71 6.11 -0.46
C PHE A 3 8.69 5.34 -1.29
N GLU A 4 9.16 4.52 -2.20
CA GLU A 4 8.29 3.65 -2.98
C GLU A 4 7.84 2.44 -2.15
N SER A 5 6.66 1.92 -2.45
CA SER A 5 6.19 0.68 -1.84
C SER A 5 6.95 -0.51 -2.41
N LYS A 6 7.34 -1.45 -1.55
CA LYS A 6 7.79 -2.76 -1.99
C LYS A 6 6.60 -3.52 -2.57
N ILE A 7 6.78 -4.06 -3.75
CA ILE A 7 5.78 -4.89 -4.43
C ILE A 7 6.35 -6.31 -4.51
N ASP A 8 5.69 -7.25 -3.86
CA ASP A 8 6.09 -8.66 -3.99
C ASP A 8 5.66 -9.18 -5.36
N TRP A 9 6.55 -9.90 -6.03
CA TRP A 9 6.38 -10.37 -7.42
C TRP A 9 5.12 -11.22 -7.65
N TRP A 10 4.67 -11.95 -6.65
CA TRP A 10 3.49 -12.81 -6.74
C TRP A 10 2.17 -12.01 -6.76
N ILE A 11 2.14 -10.79 -6.21
CA ILE A 11 0.95 -9.92 -6.19
C ILE A 11 0.54 -9.52 -7.62
N PRO A 12 1.42 -8.93 -8.44
CA PRO A 12 1.07 -8.67 -9.83
C PRO A 12 0.73 -9.95 -10.60
N VAL A 13 1.41 -11.07 -10.34
CA VAL A 13 1.10 -12.35 -11.00
C VAL A 13 -0.32 -12.80 -10.69
N LEU A 14 -0.74 -12.80 -9.43
CA LEU A 14 -2.11 -13.15 -9.04
C LEU A 14 -3.14 -12.17 -9.61
N LEU A 15 -2.88 -10.87 -9.49
CA LEU A 15 -3.81 -9.83 -9.88
C LEU A 15 -4.02 -9.81 -11.40
N PHE A 16 -2.94 -9.74 -12.16
CA PHE A 16 -3.02 -9.71 -13.63
C PHE A 16 -3.34 -11.07 -14.22
N GLY A 17 -2.92 -12.16 -13.59
CA GLY A 17 -3.32 -13.52 -13.98
C GLY A 17 -4.82 -13.74 -13.82
N GLY A 18 -5.40 -13.32 -12.70
CA GLY A 18 -6.84 -13.38 -12.46
C GLY A 18 -7.63 -12.50 -13.43
N LEU A 19 -7.18 -11.27 -13.67
CA LEU A 19 -7.80 -10.37 -14.63
C LEU A 19 -7.72 -10.91 -16.08
N SER A 20 -6.59 -11.50 -16.45
CA SER A 20 -6.41 -12.11 -17.78
C SER A 20 -7.32 -13.30 -17.97
N ALA A 21 -7.42 -14.19 -16.97
CA ALA A 21 -8.33 -15.34 -17.00
C ALA A 21 -9.80 -14.89 -17.09
N GLY A 22 -10.20 -13.87 -16.33
CA GLY A 22 -11.53 -13.27 -16.40
C GLY A 22 -11.83 -12.65 -17.76
N SER A 23 -10.86 -11.94 -18.34
CA SER A 23 -11.00 -11.34 -19.68
C SER A 23 -11.12 -12.40 -20.76
N LEU A 24 -10.35 -13.49 -20.66
CA LEU A 24 -10.45 -14.59 -21.61
C LEU A 24 -11.81 -15.30 -21.48
N ALA A 25 -12.24 -15.59 -20.27
CA ALA A 25 -13.55 -16.21 -20.02
C ALA A 25 -14.71 -15.34 -20.55
N TRP A 26 -14.60 -14.02 -20.43
CA TRP A 26 -15.57 -13.10 -21.01
C TRP A 26 -15.54 -13.09 -22.53
N ALA A 27 -14.37 -13.15 -23.15
CA ALA A 27 -14.21 -13.09 -24.61
C ALA A 27 -14.74 -14.34 -25.33
N ILE A 28 -14.71 -15.51 -24.68
CA ILE A 28 -15.19 -16.77 -25.27
C ILE A 28 -16.69 -17.05 -25.00
N ASP A 29 -17.31 -16.30 -24.10
CA ASP A 29 -18.72 -16.49 -23.75
C ASP A 29 -19.57 -15.39 -24.39
N ALA A 30 -20.18 -15.70 -25.54
CA ALA A 30 -20.95 -14.77 -26.32
C ALA A 30 -22.26 -14.29 -25.63
N GLU A 31 -22.73 -14.98 -24.58
CA GLU A 31 -23.96 -14.63 -23.87
C GLU A 31 -23.72 -13.68 -22.68
N ARG A 32 -22.44 -13.39 -22.33
CA ARG A 32 -22.12 -12.50 -21.23
C ARG A 32 -22.45 -11.04 -21.54
N PRO A 33 -23.01 -10.34 -20.55
CA PRO A 33 -23.37 -8.95 -20.74
C PRO A 33 -22.13 -8.05 -20.91
N TRP A 34 -22.26 -7.01 -21.71
CA TRP A 34 -21.19 -6.01 -21.94
C TRP A 34 -20.76 -5.31 -20.66
N SER A 35 -21.62 -5.27 -19.63
CA SER A 35 -21.31 -4.71 -18.31
C SER A 35 -20.12 -5.38 -17.64
N ASP A 36 -19.93 -6.68 -17.87
CA ASP A 36 -18.79 -7.45 -17.30
C ASP A 36 -17.47 -6.98 -17.94
N GLY A 37 -17.49 -6.66 -19.24
CA GLY A 37 -16.36 -6.08 -19.94
C GLY A 37 -15.97 -4.70 -19.38
N VAL A 38 -16.94 -3.86 -19.04
CA VAL A 38 -16.68 -2.57 -18.37
C VAL A 38 -16.06 -2.78 -16.99
N GLY A 39 -16.56 -3.75 -16.22
CA GLY A 39 -15.99 -4.12 -14.93
C GLY A 39 -14.54 -4.59 -15.04
N LEU A 40 -14.22 -5.41 -16.05
CA LEU A 40 -12.86 -5.84 -16.33
C LEU A 40 -11.94 -4.68 -16.69
N CYS A 41 -12.37 -3.76 -17.56
CA CYS A 41 -11.60 -2.56 -17.91
C CYS A 41 -11.32 -1.70 -16.68
N PHE A 42 -12.31 -1.51 -15.82
CA PHE A 42 -12.13 -0.80 -14.57
C PHE A 42 -11.15 -1.51 -13.63
N GLY A 43 -11.26 -2.83 -13.50
CA GLY A 43 -10.33 -3.66 -12.73
C GLY A 43 -8.89 -3.55 -13.20
N TRP A 44 -8.66 -3.58 -14.51
CA TRP A 44 -7.35 -3.37 -15.12
C TRP A 44 -6.81 -1.97 -14.83
N ALA A 45 -7.60 -0.94 -15.08
CA ALA A 45 -7.20 0.45 -14.86
C ALA A 45 -6.84 0.72 -13.39
N LEU A 46 -7.68 0.25 -12.46
CA LEU A 46 -7.46 0.40 -11.02
C LEU A 46 -6.21 -0.35 -10.56
N SER A 47 -6.00 -1.58 -11.06
CA SER A 47 -4.84 -2.40 -10.69
C SER A 47 -3.53 -1.75 -11.12
N VAL A 48 -3.46 -1.29 -12.36
CA VAL A 48 -2.30 -0.55 -12.88
C VAL A 48 -2.09 0.74 -12.10
N TRP A 49 -3.16 1.47 -11.81
CA TRP A 49 -3.08 2.71 -11.05
C TRP A 49 -2.52 2.50 -9.64
N ILE A 50 -3.03 1.50 -8.92
CA ILE A 50 -2.51 1.15 -7.58
C ILE A 50 -1.04 0.78 -7.65
N MET A 51 -0.63 -0.04 -8.63
CA MET A 51 0.76 -0.47 -8.77
C MET A 51 1.72 0.69 -9.06
N LEU A 52 1.30 1.64 -9.90
CA LEU A 52 2.15 2.76 -10.28
C LEU A 52 2.19 3.88 -9.24
N GLN A 53 1.13 4.03 -8.42
CA GLN A 53 0.98 5.16 -7.50
C GLN A 53 0.86 4.75 -6.04
N THR A 54 1.59 3.72 -5.62
CA THR A 54 1.73 3.41 -4.19
C THR A 54 3.09 3.87 -3.69
N TYR A 55 3.07 4.90 -2.85
CA TYR A 55 4.28 5.49 -2.27
C TYR A 55 4.00 6.13 -0.91
N TYR A 56 5.07 6.36 -0.17
CA TYR A 56 5.07 7.00 1.15
C TYR A 56 5.95 8.25 1.09
N GLU A 57 5.43 9.37 1.54
CA GLU A 57 6.15 10.65 1.49
C GLU A 57 6.10 11.39 2.82
N PHE A 58 7.25 11.80 3.31
CA PHE A 58 7.34 12.70 4.45
C PHE A 58 7.15 14.15 3.99
N ARG A 59 6.06 14.79 4.41
CA ARG A 59 5.75 16.21 4.15
C ARG A 59 5.65 16.99 5.45
N GLY A 60 6.75 17.67 5.82
CA GLY A 60 6.79 18.43 7.06
C GLY A 60 6.53 17.55 8.28
N GLU A 61 5.42 17.78 8.96
CA GLU A 61 4.97 17.04 10.16
C GLU A 61 4.08 15.83 9.86
N TYR A 62 3.77 15.59 8.58
CA TYR A 62 2.88 14.51 8.15
C TYR A 62 3.61 13.44 7.34
N LEU A 63 3.22 12.20 7.58
CA LEU A 63 3.50 11.08 6.69
C LEU A 63 2.30 10.89 5.77
N LEU A 64 2.49 11.16 4.48
CA LEU A 64 1.51 10.89 3.44
C LEU A 64 1.69 9.46 2.94
N ILE A 65 0.64 8.68 3.04
CA ILE A 65 0.55 7.31 2.53
C ILE A 65 -0.40 7.35 1.35
N ARG A 66 0.06 6.99 0.16
CA ARG A 66 -0.76 6.91 -1.04
C ARG A 66 -0.77 5.51 -1.61
N CYS A 67 -1.96 5.05 -2.01
CA CYS A 67 -2.17 3.77 -2.67
C CYS A 67 -3.16 3.98 -3.82
N GLY A 68 -2.66 4.27 -5.02
CA GLY A 68 -3.48 4.63 -6.17
C GLY A 68 -4.38 5.84 -5.88
N PRO A 69 -5.72 5.68 -5.98
CA PRO A 69 -6.68 6.76 -5.69
C PRO A 69 -6.83 7.05 -4.20
N PHE A 70 -6.44 6.13 -3.32
CA PHE A 70 -6.58 6.26 -1.88
C PHE A 70 -5.36 6.94 -1.27
N TRP A 71 -5.59 7.82 -0.30
CA TRP A 71 -4.52 8.48 0.43
C TRP A 71 -4.88 8.69 1.89
N ARG A 72 -3.87 8.68 2.75
CA ARG A 72 -4.01 8.92 4.19
C ARG A 72 -2.84 9.77 4.70
N LYS A 73 -3.14 10.71 5.57
CA LYS A 73 -2.14 11.52 6.27
C LYS A 73 -2.06 11.07 7.71
N LEU A 74 -0.85 10.86 8.20
CA LEU A 74 -0.57 10.57 9.61
C LEU A 74 0.33 11.66 10.16
N LEU A 75 -0.01 12.21 11.31
CA LEU A 75 0.88 13.09 12.06
C LEU A 75 2.06 12.27 12.59
N ILE A 76 3.28 12.69 12.29
CA ILE A 76 4.49 11.99 12.71
C ILE A 76 4.59 11.95 14.24
N GLN A 77 4.18 13.04 14.91
CA GLN A 77 4.17 13.12 16.37
C GLN A 77 3.15 12.19 17.03
N ASP A 78 2.06 11.84 16.32
CA ASP A 78 1.03 10.93 16.81
C ASP A 78 1.43 9.45 16.69
N ILE A 79 2.51 9.14 16.00
CA ILE A 79 3.04 7.78 15.86
C ILE A 79 3.63 7.33 17.20
N ASP A 80 3.04 6.32 17.81
CA ASP A 80 3.49 5.77 19.09
C ASP A 80 4.55 4.68 18.89
N SER A 81 4.25 3.68 18.09
CA SER A 81 5.16 2.55 17.86
C SER A 81 5.13 2.07 16.40
N VAL A 82 6.23 1.44 16.01
CA VAL A 82 6.39 0.81 14.69
C VAL A 82 6.86 -0.62 14.92
N GLU A 83 6.08 -1.58 14.43
CA GLU A 83 6.35 -3.00 14.61
C GLU A 83 6.41 -3.71 13.24
N PRO A 84 7.36 -4.62 13.02
CA PRO A 84 7.34 -5.47 11.85
C PRO A 84 6.14 -6.43 11.93
N THR A 85 5.45 -6.61 10.81
CA THR A 85 4.29 -7.50 10.74
C THR A 85 4.23 -8.21 9.39
N ARG A 86 3.72 -9.44 9.40
CA ARG A 86 3.43 -10.23 8.20
C ARG A 86 1.93 -10.49 8.02
N ASN A 87 1.09 -9.76 8.74
CA ASN A 87 -0.35 -9.97 8.67
C ASN A 87 -0.87 -9.63 7.27
N PRO A 88 -1.50 -10.58 6.54
CA PRO A 88 -2.05 -10.34 5.21
C PRO A 88 -3.33 -9.49 5.24
N LEU A 89 -3.98 -9.38 6.40
CA LEU A 89 -5.24 -8.65 6.56
C LEU A 89 -5.00 -7.14 6.48
N ALA A 90 -5.59 -6.57 5.47
CA ALA A 90 -5.81 -5.14 5.22
C ALA A 90 -4.59 -4.22 5.24
N SER A 91 -4.39 -3.54 4.22
CA SER A 91 -4.11 -2.12 4.11
C SER A 91 -3.25 -1.76 2.88
N MET A 92 -2.92 -0.53 2.73
CA MET A 92 -2.21 0.17 1.66
C MET A 92 -0.76 -0.36 1.42
N ALA A 93 -0.57 -1.68 1.42
CA ALA A 93 0.73 -2.33 1.28
C ALA A 93 0.67 -3.47 0.26
N LEU A 94 1.55 -3.42 -0.71
CA LEU A 94 1.67 -4.37 -1.82
C LEU A 94 2.70 -5.49 -1.55
N SER A 95 3.07 -5.72 -0.29
CA SER A 95 4.01 -6.76 0.13
C SER A 95 3.60 -7.36 1.47
N LEU A 96 3.96 -8.60 1.73
CA LEU A 96 3.81 -9.25 3.05
C LEU A 96 4.89 -8.79 4.04
N ASP A 97 5.96 -8.23 3.53
CA ASP A 97 7.03 -7.66 4.36
C ASP A 97 6.66 -6.25 4.81
N ARG A 98 5.87 -6.14 5.86
CA ARG A 98 5.20 -4.90 6.32
C ARG A 98 5.73 -4.40 7.64
N ILE A 99 5.49 -3.11 7.88
CA ILE A 99 5.58 -2.50 9.19
C ILE A 99 4.21 -1.94 9.59
N ALA A 100 3.81 -2.22 10.82
CA ALA A 100 2.59 -1.67 11.41
C ALA A 100 2.95 -0.40 12.19
N ILE A 101 2.37 0.71 11.80
CA ILE A 101 2.47 1.99 12.50
C ILE A 101 1.24 2.10 13.40
N LYS A 102 1.47 2.18 14.70
CA LYS A 102 0.42 2.47 15.68
C LYS A 102 0.48 3.94 16.05
N THR A 103 -0.68 4.58 16.11
CA THR A 103 -0.81 5.97 16.56
C THR A 103 -1.38 6.03 17.97
N ARG A 104 -1.11 7.10 18.69
CA ARG A 104 -1.68 7.37 20.02
C ARG A 104 -3.21 7.44 19.98
N SER A 105 -3.77 7.87 18.86
CA SER A 105 -5.22 7.88 18.60
C SER A 105 -5.85 6.50 18.44
N GLY A 106 -5.07 5.41 18.50
CA GLY A 106 -5.54 4.03 18.34
C GLY A 106 -5.63 3.54 16.90
N SER A 107 -5.32 4.38 15.93
CA SER A 107 -5.26 3.97 14.53
C SER A 107 -4.04 3.09 14.26
N ARG A 108 -4.25 2.04 13.46
CA ARG A 108 -3.18 1.15 12.99
C ARG A 108 -3.13 1.18 11.47
N VAL A 109 -1.95 1.49 10.94
CA VAL A 109 -1.72 1.51 9.50
C VAL A 109 -0.53 0.63 9.18
N MET A 110 -0.68 -0.22 8.17
CA MET A 110 0.39 -1.09 7.70
C MET A 110 0.93 -0.55 6.38
N ILE A 111 2.23 -0.47 6.27
CA ILE A 111 2.95 -0.02 5.08
C ILE A 111 4.09 -0.98 4.76
N SER A 112 4.55 -0.98 3.52
CA SER A 112 5.69 -1.80 3.08
C SER A 112 6.68 -0.95 2.27
N PRO A 113 7.47 -0.07 2.93
CA PRO A 113 8.47 0.69 2.23
C PRO A 113 9.56 -0.23 1.68
N SER A 114 10.08 0.07 0.48
CA SER A 114 11.14 -0.70 -0.18
C SER A 114 12.43 -0.70 0.63
N ASP A 115 12.76 0.42 1.26
CA ASP A 115 13.90 0.58 2.17
C ASP A 115 13.42 0.91 3.59
N LYS A 116 13.15 -0.13 4.37
CA LYS A 116 12.67 0.00 5.75
C LYS A 116 13.67 0.69 6.67
N ALA A 117 14.95 0.36 6.55
CA ALA A 117 15.98 0.91 7.42
C ALA A 117 16.08 2.42 7.27
N ARG A 118 16.10 2.89 6.03
CA ARG A 118 16.12 4.31 5.71
C ARG A 118 14.82 5.01 6.10
N PHE A 119 13.67 4.37 5.89
CA PHE A 119 12.37 4.88 6.30
C PHE A 119 12.29 5.08 7.81
N LEU A 120 12.69 4.08 8.60
CA LEU A 120 12.68 4.14 10.07
C LEU A 120 13.65 5.19 10.59
N LYS A 121 14.83 5.33 9.97
CA LYS A 121 15.81 6.37 10.32
C LYS A 121 15.27 7.78 10.08
N GLU A 122 14.62 8.02 8.95
CA GLU A 122 13.99 9.31 8.65
C GLU A 122 12.80 9.59 9.58
N LEU A 123 12.01 8.59 9.91
CA LEU A 123 10.91 8.71 10.85
C LEU A 123 11.42 9.11 12.25
N ALA A 124 12.46 8.43 12.75
CA ALA A 124 13.08 8.74 14.04
C ALA A 124 13.67 10.15 14.06
N LYS A 125 14.35 10.57 12.98
CA LYS A 125 14.91 11.91 12.84
C LYS A 125 13.84 12.99 12.90
N LYS A 126 12.70 12.79 12.26
CA LYS A 126 11.60 13.77 12.23
C LYS A 126 10.78 13.82 13.52
N LYS A 127 10.70 12.72 14.24
CA LYS A 127 10.01 12.65 15.53
C LYS A 127 10.82 13.25 16.68
N GLY A 128 12.16 13.33 16.54
CA GLY A 128 13.04 13.92 17.54
C GLY A 128 13.34 12.98 18.71
N PRO A 129 13.68 13.51 19.92
CA PRO A 129 14.16 12.71 21.06
C PRO A 129 13.14 11.70 21.61
N GLU A 130 11.84 11.92 21.37
CA GLU A 130 10.78 10.94 21.63
C GLU A 130 10.51 10.02 20.44
N GLY A 131 11.56 9.45 19.85
CA GLY A 131 11.43 8.56 18.71
C GLY A 131 10.34 7.50 18.86
N PRO A 132 9.76 6.95 17.78
CA PRO A 132 8.80 5.86 17.88
C PRO A 132 9.46 4.68 18.57
N LYS A 133 8.71 3.92 19.34
CA LYS A 133 9.20 2.63 19.87
C LYS A 133 9.46 1.72 18.67
N LEU A 134 10.73 1.56 18.35
CA LEU A 134 11.21 0.64 17.32
C LEU A 134 11.30 -0.76 17.89
N PRO A 135 11.10 -1.78 17.04
CA PRO A 135 11.25 -3.16 17.47
C PRO A 135 12.67 -3.50 17.88
#